data_f5e7d50b68747d2c1e2dc0acccafd6ac
#
_entry.id   f5e7d50b68747d2c1e2dc0acccafd6ac
#
_cell.length_a   1.000
_cell.length_b   1.000
_cell.length_c   1.000
_cell.angle_alpha   90.00
_cell.angle_beta   90.00
_cell.angle_gamma   90.00
#
_symmetry.space_group_name_H-M   'P 1'
#
loop_
_entity.id
_entity.type
_entity.pdbx_description
1 polymer ?
#
loop_
_entity_poly.entity_id
_entity_poly.type
_entity_poly.pdbx_seq_one_letter_code
_entity_poly.pdbx_strand_id
1 'polypeptide(L)'
;SKPWIKYIFLTIICLATGAIAGILTIHAVFVYVLPLLFAIQCRSNKVLWITYGINIITMALSSLMGFYYGICDLNILAGSNRTLKAYMEFAPDGILQLPVQGNYAFIILFFEVLPRAMILLIFAVMLHYTVHRSSEDAVRIAELTWRKETDLNTGVYNKNKYEEMADEYYPTVERIAAVFWDMNNLKKTNDRYGHAVGDALIATFSHCLQEEGDERYRIYRLGG
;
A
#
# COMPACT_ATOMS: atom_id res chain seq x y z
N SER A 1 3.01 -14.17 -6.58
CA SER A 1 2.37 -13.62 -7.81
C SER A 1 3.39 -12.85 -8.62
N LYS A 2 3.33 -12.95 -9.95
CA LYS A 2 4.27 -12.24 -10.84
C LYS A 2 4.12 -10.73 -10.65
N PRO A 3 5.22 -9.95 -10.48
CA PRO A 3 5.17 -8.53 -10.08
C PRO A 3 4.48 -7.61 -11.11
N TRP A 4 4.36 -8.04 -12.38
CA TRP A 4 3.72 -7.25 -13.44
C TRP A 4 2.17 -7.35 -13.45
N ILE A 5 1.59 -8.37 -12.82
CA ILE A 5 0.13 -8.59 -12.79
C ILE A 5 -0.60 -7.39 -12.18
N LYS A 6 -0.04 -6.78 -11.12
CA LYS A 6 -0.62 -5.59 -10.48
C LYS A 6 -0.73 -4.39 -11.42
N TYR A 7 0.26 -4.18 -12.30
CA TYR A 7 0.22 -3.07 -13.26
C TYR A 7 -0.85 -3.29 -14.33
N ILE A 8 -0.97 -4.52 -14.86
CA ILE A 8 -2.04 -4.86 -15.81
C ILE A 8 -3.41 -4.67 -15.17
N PHE A 9 -3.62 -5.18 -13.97
CA PHE A 9 -4.88 -5.04 -13.24
C PHE A 9 -5.28 -3.57 -13.03
N LEU A 10 -4.34 -2.73 -12.58
CA LEU A 10 -4.58 -1.30 -12.38
C LEU A 10 -4.82 -0.56 -13.70
N THR A 11 -4.12 -0.93 -14.78
CA THR A 11 -4.37 -0.36 -16.10
C THR A 11 -5.79 -0.70 -16.59
N ILE A 12 -6.25 -1.93 -16.42
CA ILE A 12 -7.63 -2.33 -16.75
C ILE A 12 -8.64 -1.51 -15.95
N ILE A 13 -8.41 -1.30 -14.64
CA ILE A 13 -9.29 -0.47 -13.81
C ILE A 13 -9.30 0.98 -14.31
N CYS A 14 -8.15 1.56 -14.64
CA CYS A 14 -8.08 2.92 -15.19
C CYS A 14 -8.84 3.05 -16.51
N LEU A 15 -8.72 2.07 -17.41
CA LEU A 15 -9.46 2.07 -18.69
C LEU A 15 -10.98 1.92 -18.46
N ALA A 16 -11.38 1.03 -17.56
CA ALA A 16 -12.80 0.84 -17.22
C ALA A 16 -13.40 2.09 -16.58
N THR A 17 -12.68 2.74 -15.66
CA THR A 17 -13.13 4.00 -15.02
C THR A 17 -13.19 5.13 -16.04
N GLY A 18 -12.24 5.21 -16.98
CA GLY A 18 -12.26 6.16 -18.09
C GLY A 18 -13.46 5.96 -19.02
N ALA A 19 -13.79 4.72 -19.38
CA ALA A 19 -14.97 4.40 -20.18
C ALA A 19 -16.28 4.76 -19.46
N ILE A 20 -16.39 4.42 -18.17
CA ILE A 20 -17.56 4.77 -17.35
C ILE A 20 -17.71 6.29 -17.24
N ALA A 21 -16.62 7.00 -16.99
CA ALA A 21 -16.63 8.46 -16.87
C ALA A 21 -16.98 9.13 -18.21
N GLY A 22 -16.54 8.57 -19.35
CA GLY A 22 -16.91 9.05 -20.68
C GLY A 22 -18.39 8.92 -21.00
N ILE A 23 -19.06 7.91 -20.42
CA ILE A 23 -20.51 7.69 -20.63
C ILE A 23 -21.35 8.51 -19.63
N LEU A 24 -20.95 8.57 -18.36
CA LEU A 24 -21.72 9.18 -17.27
C LEU A 24 -21.43 10.66 -17.03
N THR A 25 -20.42 11.22 -17.73
CA THR A 25 -20.05 12.65 -17.71
C THR A 25 -19.80 13.25 -16.30
N ILE A 26 -20.56 14.26 -15.88
CA ILE A 26 -20.32 15.10 -14.69
C ILE A 26 -20.26 14.33 -13.39
N HIS A 27 -21.12 13.31 -13.23
CA HIS A 27 -21.27 12.61 -11.96
C HIS A 27 -20.16 11.57 -11.69
N ALA A 28 -19.34 11.28 -12.70
CA ALA A 28 -18.35 10.22 -12.64
C ALA A 28 -16.93 10.69 -12.24
N VAL A 29 -16.74 11.97 -11.89
CA VAL A 29 -15.41 12.50 -11.52
C VAL A 29 -14.77 11.72 -10.37
N PHE A 30 -15.57 11.32 -9.36
CA PHE A 30 -15.09 10.53 -8.24
C PHE A 30 -14.68 9.09 -8.61
N VAL A 31 -15.13 8.59 -9.76
CA VAL A 31 -14.74 7.24 -10.22
C VAL A 31 -13.23 7.15 -10.49
N TYR A 32 -12.60 8.27 -10.89
CA TYR A 32 -11.14 8.33 -11.07
C TYR A 32 -10.32 8.20 -9.78
N VAL A 33 -10.95 8.29 -8.61
CA VAL A 33 -10.29 8.00 -7.32
C VAL A 33 -10.13 6.48 -7.11
N LEU A 34 -11.01 5.65 -7.67
CA LEU A 34 -10.99 4.19 -7.46
C LEU A 34 -9.66 3.53 -7.84
N PRO A 35 -9.04 3.80 -9.03
CA PRO A 35 -7.75 3.21 -9.36
C PRO A 35 -6.66 3.53 -8.33
N LEU A 36 -6.67 4.74 -7.76
CA LEU A 36 -5.71 5.16 -6.73
C LEU A 36 -5.93 4.41 -5.42
N LEU A 37 -7.21 4.18 -5.03
CA LEU A 37 -7.54 3.39 -3.84
C LEU A 37 -7.11 1.92 -4.00
N PHE A 38 -7.25 1.34 -5.18
CA PHE A 38 -6.72 -0.01 -5.44
C PHE A 38 -5.19 -0.04 -5.45
N ALA A 39 -4.53 1.03 -5.93
CA ALA A 39 -3.08 1.11 -5.95
C ALA A 39 -2.44 1.08 -4.55
N ILE A 40 -3.12 1.60 -3.52
CA ILE A 40 -2.65 1.57 -2.12
C ILE A 40 -2.46 0.13 -1.64
N GLN A 41 -3.33 -0.79 -2.03
CA GLN A 41 -3.25 -2.20 -1.60
C GLN A 41 -1.93 -2.85 -2.01
N CYS A 42 -1.26 -2.32 -3.04
CA CYS A 42 0.05 -2.77 -3.47
C CYS A 42 1.20 -2.32 -2.54
N ARG A 43 0.94 -1.47 -1.54
CA ARG A 43 1.93 -0.91 -0.59
C ARG A 43 3.21 -0.41 -1.26
N SER A 44 3.08 0.26 -2.40
CA SER A 44 4.21 0.74 -3.21
C SER A 44 3.93 2.11 -3.81
N ASN A 45 4.71 3.10 -3.40
CA ASN A 45 4.61 4.45 -3.93
C ASN A 45 4.87 4.52 -5.44
N LYS A 46 5.76 3.65 -5.97
CA LYS A 46 6.00 3.56 -7.41
C LYS A 46 4.73 3.15 -8.18
N VAL A 47 3.99 2.18 -7.65
CA VAL A 47 2.73 1.71 -8.24
C VAL A 47 1.69 2.83 -8.22
N LEU A 48 1.56 3.54 -7.10
CA LEU A 48 0.62 4.65 -6.94
C LEU A 48 0.86 5.74 -8.00
N TRP A 49 2.10 6.20 -8.18
CA TRP A 49 2.41 7.26 -9.14
C TRP A 49 2.26 6.84 -10.60
N ILE A 50 2.59 5.59 -10.93
CA ILE A 50 2.32 5.04 -12.28
C ILE A 50 0.81 4.99 -12.53
N THR A 51 0.02 4.53 -11.56
CA THR A 51 -1.44 4.48 -11.67
C THR A 51 -2.03 5.89 -11.82
N TYR A 52 -1.53 6.88 -11.07
CA TYR A 52 -1.92 8.28 -11.24
C TYR A 52 -1.68 8.77 -12.67
N GLY A 53 -0.48 8.53 -13.23
CA GLY A 53 -0.16 8.93 -14.61
C GLY A 53 -1.08 8.29 -15.64
N ILE A 54 -1.31 6.97 -15.55
CA ILE A 54 -2.22 6.25 -16.44
C ILE A 54 -3.65 6.81 -16.31
N ASN A 55 -4.08 7.10 -15.09
CA ASN A 55 -5.41 7.63 -14.79
C ASN A 55 -5.63 9.01 -15.43
N ILE A 56 -4.64 9.90 -15.41
CA ILE A 56 -4.70 11.21 -16.08
C ILE A 56 -4.80 11.04 -17.60
N ILE A 57 -4.02 10.13 -18.19
CA ILE A 57 -4.06 9.86 -19.63
C ILE A 57 -5.45 9.33 -20.03
N THR A 58 -6.00 8.36 -19.29
CA THR A 58 -7.32 7.80 -19.57
C THR A 58 -8.42 8.84 -19.40
N MET A 59 -8.30 9.74 -18.42
CA MET A 59 -9.23 10.85 -18.20
C MET A 59 -9.19 11.82 -19.40
N ALA A 60 -8.00 12.22 -19.86
CA ALA A 60 -7.84 13.10 -21.01
C ALA A 60 -8.43 12.49 -22.29
N LEU A 61 -8.13 11.20 -22.53
CA LEU A 61 -8.68 10.48 -23.69
C LEU A 61 -10.20 10.37 -23.60
N SER A 62 -10.76 10.05 -22.45
CA SER A 62 -12.20 9.93 -22.21
C SER A 62 -12.92 11.27 -22.47
N SER A 63 -12.37 12.39 -21.96
CA SER A 63 -12.95 13.73 -22.18
C SER A 63 -12.90 14.15 -23.65
N LEU A 64 -11.78 13.90 -24.35
CA LEU A 64 -11.66 14.20 -25.78
C LEU A 64 -12.61 13.35 -26.63
N MET A 65 -12.68 12.03 -26.36
CA MET A 65 -13.61 11.14 -27.05
C MET A 65 -15.07 11.54 -26.79
N GLY A 66 -15.41 11.85 -25.53
CA GLY A 66 -16.73 12.34 -25.16
C GLY A 66 -17.12 13.59 -25.96
N PHE A 67 -16.20 14.51 -26.16
CA PHE A 67 -16.43 15.70 -26.99
C PHE A 67 -16.68 15.33 -28.47
N TYR A 68 -15.81 14.55 -29.09
CA TYR A 68 -15.91 14.20 -30.50
C TYR A 68 -17.13 13.34 -30.85
N TYR A 69 -17.62 12.52 -29.88
CA TYR A 69 -18.84 11.74 -30.07
C TYR A 69 -20.10 12.43 -29.58
N GLY A 70 -20.05 13.73 -29.21
CA GLY A 70 -21.20 14.49 -28.76
C GLY A 70 -21.66 14.19 -27.32
N ILE A 71 -20.87 13.41 -26.56
CA ILE A 71 -21.11 13.12 -25.16
C ILE A 71 -20.15 14.01 -24.35
N CYS A 72 -20.48 15.30 -24.25
CA CYS A 72 -19.60 16.24 -23.56
C CYS A 72 -20.18 16.72 -22.25
N ASP A 73 -19.29 17.01 -21.27
CA ASP A 73 -19.69 17.65 -20.03
C ASP A 73 -20.11 19.11 -20.29
N LEU A 74 -21.41 19.30 -20.34
CA LEU A 74 -22.08 20.53 -20.72
C LEU A 74 -21.75 21.73 -19.84
N ASN A 75 -21.48 21.50 -18.55
CA ASN A 75 -21.20 22.58 -17.59
C ASN A 75 -19.84 23.22 -17.85
N ILE A 76 -18.89 22.49 -18.42
CA ILE A 76 -17.54 22.99 -18.68
C ILE A 76 -17.48 23.81 -19.96
N LEU A 77 -18.17 23.34 -20.98
CA LEU A 77 -18.25 24.05 -22.26
C LEU A 77 -19.26 25.20 -22.26
N ALA A 78 -20.28 25.11 -21.42
CA ALA A 78 -21.27 26.16 -21.21
C ALA A 78 -20.87 27.20 -20.15
N GLY A 79 -19.61 27.36 -19.77
CA GLY A 79 -19.10 28.32 -18.78
C GLY A 79 -19.60 29.77 -18.86
N SER A 80 -20.79 29.93 -19.41
CA SER A 80 -21.60 31.14 -19.46
C SER A 80 -23.00 30.79 -18.96
N ASN A 81 -23.62 31.69 -18.20
CA ASN A 81 -25.01 31.68 -17.70
C ASN A 81 -26.10 31.41 -18.77
N ARG A 82 -25.91 30.39 -19.61
CA ARG A 82 -26.88 30.06 -20.65
C ARG A 82 -27.99 29.19 -20.10
N THR A 83 -29.22 29.57 -20.39
CA THR A 83 -30.41 28.77 -20.06
C THR A 83 -30.44 27.50 -20.89
N LEU A 84 -31.11 26.45 -20.41
CA LEU A 84 -31.35 25.20 -21.13
C LEU A 84 -31.88 25.44 -22.55
N LYS A 85 -32.70 26.47 -22.76
CA LYS A 85 -33.29 26.85 -24.06
C LYS A 85 -32.21 27.34 -25.04
N ALA A 86 -31.31 28.21 -24.61
CA ALA A 86 -30.19 28.68 -25.44
C ALA A 86 -29.24 27.49 -25.76
N TYR A 87 -29.17 26.53 -24.90
CA TYR A 87 -28.42 25.31 -25.08
C TYR A 87 -28.96 24.40 -26.16
N MET A 88 -30.30 24.19 -26.19
CA MET A 88 -30.98 23.38 -27.21
C MET A 88 -30.85 23.99 -28.62
N GLU A 89 -30.61 25.30 -28.74
CA GLU A 89 -30.32 25.95 -30.05
C GLU A 89 -28.94 25.58 -30.62
N PHE A 90 -27.99 25.20 -29.76
CA PHE A 90 -26.63 24.77 -30.20
C PHE A 90 -26.50 23.26 -30.34
N ALA A 91 -27.50 22.47 -29.95
CA ALA A 91 -27.51 21.02 -30.07
C ALA A 91 -28.83 20.50 -30.63
N PRO A 92 -29.25 20.92 -31.84
CA PRO A 92 -30.55 20.56 -32.41
C PRO A 92 -30.72 19.05 -32.58
N ASP A 93 -29.63 18.32 -32.83
CA ASP A 93 -29.60 16.86 -32.98
C ASP A 93 -29.04 16.12 -31.78
N GLY A 94 -29.00 16.77 -30.62
CA GLY A 94 -28.37 16.21 -29.41
C GLY A 94 -26.82 16.27 -29.42
N ILE A 95 -26.22 16.75 -30.51
CA ILE A 95 -24.78 16.94 -30.65
C ILE A 95 -24.46 18.43 -30.45
N LEU A 96 -23.64 18.72 -29.46
CA LEU A 96 -23.27 20.08 -29.09
C LEU A 96 -22.36 20.68 -30.18
N GLN A 97 -22.89 21.68 -30.93
CA GLN A 97 -22.12 22.49 -31.86
C GLN A 97 -21.79 23.85 -31.20
N LEU A 98 -20.61 23.98 -30.62
CA LEU A 98 -20.19 25.21 -29.99
C LEU A 98 -19.60 26.17 -31.04
N PRO A 99 -20.07 27.41 -31.10
CA PRO A 99 -19.47 28.45 -31.93
C PRO A 99 -18.24 29.05 -31.27
N VAL A 100 -17.37 28.25 -30.70
CA VAL A 100 -16.15 28.74 -30.06
C VAL A 100 -15.04 28.76 -31.11
N GLN A 101 -14.54 29.95 -31.39
CA GLN A 101 -13.31 30.11 -32.18
C GLN A 101 -12.12 29.69 -31.30
N GLY A 102 -11.54 28.50 -31.54
CA GLY A 102 -10.39 28.05 -30.79
C GLY A 102 -10.08 26.54 -30.94
N ASN A 103 -8.99 26.14 -30.34
CA ASN A 103 -8.61 24.74 -30.27
C ASN A 103 -9.39 24.03 -29.18
N TYR A 104 -10.44 23.31 -29.53
CA TYR A 104 -11.30 22.60 -28.57
C TYR A 104 -10.54 21.63 -27.67
N ALA A 105 -9.54 20.94 -28.21
CA ALA A 105 -8.72 20.03 -27.41
C ALA A 105 -7.98 20.79 -26.31
N PHE A 106 -7.46 21.98 -26.59
CA PHE A 106 -6.82 22.83 -25.59
C PHE A 106 -7.82 23.28 -24.50
N ILE A 107 -9.02 23.66 -24.87
CA ILE A 107 -10.06 24.09 -23.93
C ILE A 107 -10.44 22.96 -22.99
N ILE A 108 -10.68 21.75 -23.52
CA ILE A 108 -11.01 20.56 -22.74
C ILE A 108 -9.86 20.21 -21.79
N LEU A 109 -8.63 20.12 -22.29
CA LEU A 109 -7.48 19.77 -21.47
C LEU A 109 -7.23 20.79 -20.36
N PHE A 110 -7.40 22.09 -20.65
CA PHE A 110 -7.10 23.13 -19.68
C PHE A 110 -8.21 23.35 -18.65
N PHE A 111 -9.48 23.34 -19.06
CA PHE A 111 -10.60 23.66 -18.18
C PHE A 111 -11.28 22.45 -17.56
N GLU A 112 -11.12 21.26 -18.15
CA GLU A 112 -11.73 20.03 -17.64
C GLU A 112 -10.69 19.10 -17.01
N VAL A 113 -9.67 18.71 -17.77
CA VAL A 113 -8.72 17.69 -17.32
C VAL A 113 -7.79 18.23 -16.24
N LEU A 114 -7.23 19.44 -16.44
CA LEU A 114 -6.26 20.01 -15.50
C LEU A 114 -6.81 20.23 -14.08
N PRO A 115 -7.99 20.83 -13.86
CA PRO A 115 -8.51 20.99 -12.50
C PRO A 115 -8.80 19.65 -11.80
N ARG A 116 -9.33 18.68 -12.54
CA ARG A 116 -9.57 17.33 -12.03
C ARG A 116 -8.27 16.60 -11.71
N ALA A 117 -7.24 16.75 -12.55
CA ALA A 117 -5.92 16.21 -12.29
C ALA A 117 -5.29 16.79 -11.02
N MET A 118 -5.48 18.09 -10.76
CA MET A 118 -5.01 18.74 -9.52
C MET A 118 -5.72 18.19 -8.29
N ILE A 119 -7.01 17.95 -8.36
CA ILE A 119 -7.76 17.33 -7.25
C ILE A 119 -7.25 15.90 -7.01
N LEU A 120 -7.10 15.10 -8.06
CA LEU A 120 -6.55 13.75 -7.97
C LEU A 120 -5.11 13.73 -7.47
N LEU A 121 -4.32 14.79 -7.76
CA LEU A 121 -2.97 14.94 -7.23
C LEU A 121 -2.98 15.06 -5.70
N ILE A 122 -3.90 15.85 -5.16
CA ILE A 122 -4.05 15.98 -3.70
C ILE A 122 -4.35 14.62 -3.08
N PHE A 123 -5.29 13.86 -3.67
CA PHE A 123 -5.56 12.49 -3.23
C PHE A 123 -4.32 11.59 -3.35
N ALA A 124 -3.61 11.63 -4.47
CA ALA A 124 -2.40 10.83 -4.67
C ALA A 124 -1.30 11.15 -3.64
N VAL A 125 -1.12 12.43 -3.28
CA VAL A 125 -0.18 12.86 -2.24
C VAL A 125 -0.60 12.36 -0.86
N MET A 126 -1.89 12.47 -0.51
CA MET A 126 -2.41 11.91 0.75
C MET A 126 -2.19 10.40 0.83
N LEU A 127 -2.47 9.69 -0.26
CA LEU A 127 -2.29 8.25 -0.34
C LEU A 127 -0.82 7.85 -0.30
N HIS A 128 0.07 8.62 -0.93
CA HIS A 128 1.52 8.44 -0.85
C HIS A 128 2.02 8.49 0.60
N TYR A 129 1.58 9.52 1.34
CA TYR A 129 1.91 9.65 2.76
C TYR A 129 1.37 8.47 3.58
N THR A 130 0.14 8.02 3.30
CA THR A 130 -0.47 6.87 3.97
C THR A 130 0.31 5.58 3.73
N VAL A 131 0.74 5.32 2.48
CA VAL A 131 1.56 4.16 2.13
C VAL A 131 2.91 4.21 2.83
N HIS A 132 3.55 5.38 2.85
CA HIS A 132 4.85 5.56 3.51
C HIS A 132 4.74 5.27 5.01
N ARG A 133 3.79 5.91 5.68
CA ARG A 133 3.56 5.73 7.11
C ARG A 133 3.20 4.28 7.48
N SER A 134 2.34 3.63 6.69
CA SER A 134 1.98 2.22 6.91
C SER A 134 3.17 1.27 6.80
N SER A 135 4.15 1.58 5.93
CA SER A 135 5.37 0.77 5.83
C SER A 135 6.31 0.98 7.02
N GLU A 136 6.44 2.21 7.50
CA GLU A 136 7.23 2.52 8.72
C GLU A 136 6.61 1.88 9.95
N ASP A 137 5.28 1.96 10.11
CA ASP A 137 4.57 1.33 11.22
C ASP A 137 4.73 -0.20 11.20
N ALA A 138 4.71 -0.84 10.02
CA ALA A 138 4.93 -2.28 9.89
C ALA A 138 6.34 -2.69 10.34
N VAL A 139 7.38 -1.94 9.96
CA VAL A 139 8.76 -2.18 10.41
C VAL A 139 8.87 -1.99 11.93
N ARG A 140 8.29 -0.92 12.46
CA ARG A 140 8.30 -0.62 13.88
C ARG A 140 7.58 -1.70 14.71
N ILE A 141 6.43 -2.16 14.24
CA ILE A 141 5.69 -3.25 14.89
C ILE A 141 6.54 -4.53 14.88
N ALA A 142 7.16 -4.88 13.76
CA ALA A 142 8.03 -6.05 13.66
C ALA A 142 9.22 -5.96 14.63
N GLU A 143 9.86 -4.79 14.74
CA GLU A 143 10.96 -4.55 15.68
C GLU A 143 10.49 -4.67 17.15
N LEU A 144 9.35 -4.05 17.49
CA LEU A 144 8.80 -4.13 18.84
C LEU A 144 8.39 -5.57 19.19
N THR A 145 7.81 -6.31 18.27
CA THR A 145 7.48 -7.72 18.45
C THR A 145 8.74 -8.55 18.67
N TRP A 146 9.76 -8.35 17.83
CA TRP A 146 11.03 -9.03 17.98
C TRP A 146 11.66 -8.76 19.37
N ARG A 147 11.72 -7.50 19.81
CA ARG A 147 12.24 -7.12 21.14
C ARG A 147 11.42 -7.70 22.29
N LYS A 148 10.10 -7.82 22.13
CA LYS A 148 9.21 -8.41 23.12
C LYS A 148 9.44 -9.91 23.26
N GLU A 149 9.72 -10.60 22.16
CA GLU A 149 9.74 -12.06 22.08
C GLU A 149 11.14 -12.67 22.22
N THR A 150 12.21 -11.88 21.98
CA THR A 150 13.59 -12.37 21.98
C THR A 150 14.40 -11.89 23.18
N ASP A 151 15.37 -12.67 23.56
CA ASP A 151 16.43 -12.28 24.50
C ASP A 151 17.50 -11.50 23.72
N LEU A 152 17.75 -10.25 24.11
CA LEU A 152 18.64 -9.33 23.38
C LEU A 152 20.11 -9.75 23.38
N ASN A 153 20.54 -10.55 24.36
CA ASN A 153 21.92 -11.01 24.44
C ASN A 153 22.19 -12.21 23.51
N THR A 154 21.21 -13.09 23.39
CA THR A 154 21.39 -14.37 22.69
C THR A 154 20.65 -14.47 21.35
N GLY A 155 19.67 -13.60 21.11
CA GLY A 155 18.83 -13.62 19.90
C GLY A 155 17.83 -14.77 19.82
N VAL A 156 17.79 -15.68 20.83
CA VAL A 156 16.76 -16.71 20.93
C VAL A 156 15.48 -16.15 21.61
N TYR A 157 14.40 -16.90 21.57
CA TYR A 157 13.18 -16.49 22.27
C TYR A 157 13.41 -16.32 23.78
N ASN A 158 12.74 -15.35 24.38
CA ASN A 158 12.82 -15.10 25.82
C ASN A 158 11.77 -15.91 26.59
N LYS A 159 11.81 -15.79 27.91
CA LYS A 159 10.87 -16.46 28.83
C LYS A 159 9.40 -16.09 28.55
N ASN A 160 9.11 -14.83 28.24
CA ASN A 160 7.72 -14.39 27.97
C ASN A 160 7.14 -15.12 26.75
N LYS A 161 7.96 -15.28 25.70
CA LYS A 161 7.54 -16.03 24.50
C LYS A 161 7.35 -17.51 24.80
N TYR A 162 8.17 -18.09 25.66
CA TYR A 162 7.97 -19.47 26.12
C TYR A 162 6.63 -19.64 26.87
N GLU A 163 6.30 -18.73 27.79
CA GLU A 163 5.05 -18.78 28.55
C GLU A 163 3.83 -18.65 27.63
N GLU A 164 3.85 -17.69 26.69
CA GLU A 164 2.80 -17.55 25.65
C GLU A 164 2.61 -18.85 24.86
N MET A 165 3.72 -19.45 24.41
CA MET A 165 3.66 -20.69 23.61
C MET A 165 3.21 -21.90 24.44
N ALA A 166 3.57 -21.94 25.72
CA ALA A 166 3.16 -23.01 26.65
C ALA A 166 1.66 -22.98 26.92
N ASP A 167 1.08 -21.79 26.99
CA ASP A 167 -0.35 -21.62 27.27
C ASP A 167 -1.22 -21.77 26.01
N GLU A 168 -0.79 -21.24 24.89
CA GLU A 168 -1.64 -21.14 23.69
C GLU A 168 -1.37 -22.20 22.63
N TYR A 169 -0.10 -22.49 22.35
CA TYR A 169 0.29 -23.33 21.20
C TYR A 169 0.59 -24.78 21.60
N TYR A 170 1.43 -25.02 22.60
CA TYR A 170 1.86 -26.39 22.93
C TYR A 170 0.73 -27.34 23.36
N PRO A 171 -0.35 -26.88 24.01
CA PRO A 171 -1.50 -27.74 24.28
C PRO A 171 -2.23 -28.24 23.01
N THR A 172 -2.04 -27.57 21.87
CA THR A 172 -2.67 -27.95 20.60
C THR A 172 -1.83 -28.96 19.77
N VAL A 173 -0.58 -29.19 20.18
CA VAL A 173 0.36 -30.06 19.46
C VAL A 173 0.25 -31.50 19.94
N GLU A 174 0.04 -32.45 19.03
CA GLU A 174 -0.16 -33.87 19.37
C GLU A 174 1.08 -34.50 20.03
N ARG A 175 2.28 -34.12 19.56
CA ARG A 175 3.56 -34.63 20.08
C ARG A 175 4.58 -33.52 20.16
N ILE A 176 5.19 -33.39 21.33
CA ILE A 176 6.25 -32.41 21.59
C ILE A 176 7.35 -33.07 22.44
N ALA A 177 8.59 -32.69 22.18
CA ALA A 177 9.72 -33.01 23.05
C ALA A 177 10.32 -31.70 23.57
N ALA A 178 10.60 -31.64 24.87
CA ALA A 178 11.27 -30.51 25.50
C ALA A 178 12.63 -30.98 26.03
N VAL A 179 13.67 -30.19 25.76
CA VAL A 179 15.04 -30.41 26.23
C VAL A 179 15.45 -29.19 27.03
N PHE A 180 15.93 -29.42 28.26
CA PHE A 180 16.45 -28.36 29.12
C PHE A 180 17.99 -28.45 29.16
N TRP A 181 18.61 -27.32 28.90
CA TRP A 181 20.07 -27.15 28.95
C TRP A 181 20.44 -26.24 30.12
N ASP A 182 21.47 -26.63 30.88
CA ASP A 182 22.06 -25.81 31.90
C ASP A 182 23.57 -25.72 31.73
N MET A 183 24.13 -24.53 31.95
CA MET A 183 25.55 -24.25 31.75
C MET A 183 26.33 -24.44 33.06
N ASN A 184 27.15 -25.49 33.10
CA ASN A 184 27.98 -25.78 34.25
C ASN A 184 29.01 -24.67 34.50
N ASN A 185 29.17 -24.31 35.80
CA ASN A 185 30.19 -23.38 36.26
C ASN A 185 30.12 -21.96 35.73
N LEU A 186 29.01 -21.50 35.18
CA LEU A 186 28.83 -20.13 34.66
C LEU A 186 29.21 -19.08 35.74
N LYS A 187 28.79 -19.29 36.99
CA LYS A 187 29.16 -18.42 38.12
C LYS A 187 30.68 -18.32 38.28
N LYS A 188 31.40 -19.43 38.25
CA LYS A 188 32.89 -19.43 38.38
C LYS A 188 33.56 -18.69 37.22
N THR A 189 32.95 -18.80 36.01
CA THR A 189 33.42 -18.07 34.83
C THR A 189 33.23 -16.56 35.05
N ASN A 190 32.05 -16.15 35.52
CA ASN A 190 31.74 -14.76 35.82
C ASN A 190 32.66 -14.18 36.87
N ASP A 191 32.87 -14.92 37.95
CA ASP A 191 33.71 -14.50 39.09
C ASP A 191 35.20 -14.37 38.67
N ARG A 192 35.65 -15.19 37.71
CA ARG A 192 37.07 -15.21 37.26
C ARG A 192 37.37 -14.25 36.12
N TYR A 193 36.43 -14.12 35.18
CA TYR A 193 36.67 -13.43 33.89
C TYR A 193 35.70 -12.25 33.67
N GLY A 194 34.77 -12.01 34.58
CA GLY A 194 33.76 -10.97 34.49
C GLY A 194 32.46 -11.40 33.74
N HIS A 195 31.39 -10.68 33.98
CA HIS A 195 30.05 -10.96 33.42
C HIS A 195 30.04 -10.91 31.89
N ALA A 196 30.84 -10.03 31.26
CA ALA A 196 30.89 -9.95 29.80
C ALA A 196 31.35 -11.27 29.14
N VAL A 197 32.25 -12.02 29.79
CA VAL A 197 32.72 -13.32 29.28
C VAL A 197 31.61 -14.38 29.48
N GLY A 198 30.92 -14.35 30.62
CA GLY A 198 29.76 -15.23 30.81
C GLY A 198 28.63 -14.98 29.84
N ASP A 199 28.33 -13.71 29.56
CA ASP A 199 27.33 -13.32 28.55
C ASP A 199 27.71 -13.80 27.16
N ALA A 200 28.98 -13.63 26.78
CA ALA A 200 29.51 -14.13 25.51
C ALA A 200 29.41 -15.66 25.41
N LEU A 201 29.66 -16.38 26.51
CA LEU A 201 29.53 -17.82 26.56
C LEU A 201 28.08 -18.27 26.35
N ILE A 202 27.12 -17.63 27.01
CA ILE A 202 25.68 -17.91 26.84
C ILE A 202 25.25 -17.62 25.38
N ALA A 203 25.69 -16.48 24.83
CA ALA A 203 25.37 -16.10 23.45
C ALA A 203 25.93 -17.11 22.44
N THR A 204 27.20 -17.53 22.61
CA THR A 204 27.83 -18.54 21.75
C THR A 204 27.11 -19.88 21.81
N PHE A 205 26.75 -20.33 23.00
CA PHE A 205 26.00 -21.58 23.19
C PHE A 205 24.62 -21.51 22.49
N SER A 206 23.91 -20.41 22.67
CA SER A 206 22.61 -20.19 22.01
C SER A 206 22.72 -20.18 20.50
N HIS A 207 23.80 -19.58 19.97
CA HIS A 207 24.07 -19.56 18.53
C HIS A 207 24.35 -20.96 17.97
N CYS A 208 25.18 -21.77 18.67
CA CYS A 208 25.40 -23.17 18.29
C CYS A 208 24.10 -23.98 18.22
N LEU A 209 23.19 -23.76 19.19
CA LEU A 209 21.89 -24.43 19.17
C LEU A 209 21.02 -23.98 17.97
N GLN A 210 21.11 -22.71 17.57
CA GLN A 210 20.39 -22.20 16.42
C GLN A 210 20.94 -22.74 15.09
N GLU A 211 22.25 -22.90 14.98
CA GLU A 211 22.91 -23.43 13.77
C GLU A 211 22.59 -24.92 13.55
N GLU A 212 22.52 -25.69 14.61
CA GLU A 212 22.19 -27.14 14.55
C GLU A 212 20.67 -27.39 14.46
N GLY A 213 19.84 -26.39 14.78
CA GLY A 213 18.39 -26.46 14.72
C GLY A 213 17.83 -26.20 13.33
N ASP A 214 16.64 -26.71 13.05
CA ASP A 214 15.84 -26.35 11.86
C ASP A 214 14.57 -25.60 12.27
N GLU A 215 13.69 -25.27 11.32
CA GLU A 215 12.45 -24.53 11.56
C GLU A 215 11.47 -25.22 12.56
N ARG A 216 11.69 -26.48 12.88
CA ARG A 216 10.89 -27.25 13.84
C ARG A 216 11.34 -27.02 15.28
N TYR A 217 12.57 -26.52 15.50
CA TYR A 217 13.13 -26.28 16.83
C TYR A 217 12.87 -24.83 17.24
N ARG A 218 12.39 -24.67 18.48
CA ARG A 218 12.23 -23.36 19.11
C ARG A 218 13.11 -23.32 20.34
N ILE A 219 13.99 -22.34 20.39
CA ILE A 219 14.99 -22.21 21.44
C ILE A 219 14.61 -21.04 22.32
N TYR A 220 14.57 -21.26 23.61
CA TYR A 220 14.17 -20.27 24.61
C TYR A 220 15.25 -20.09 25.65
N ARG A 221 15.50 -18.85 26.06
CA ARG A 221 16.26 -18.53 27.26
C ARG A 221 15.29 -18.27 28.40
N LEU A 222 15.27 -19.16 29.41
CA LEU A 222 14.35 -19.06 30.55
C LEU A 222 14.96 -18.37 31.76
N GLY A 223 16.30 -18.29 31.84
CA GLY A 223 17.03 -17.68 32.96
C GLY A 223 18.53 -17.82 32.78
N GLY A 224 19.28 -17.38 33.81
CA GLY A 224 20.73 -17.41 33.86
C GLY A 224 21.40 -16.06 33.61
#